data_27b8735c3654d9698a5e9010f817c62f
#
_entry.id   27b8735c3654d9698a5e9010f817c62f
#
_cell.length_a   1.000
_cell.length_b   1.000
_cell.length_c   1.000
_cell.angle_alpha   90.00
_cell.angle_beta   90.00
_cell.angle_gamma   90.00
#
_symmetry.space_group_name_H-M   'P 1'
#
loop_
_entity.id
_entity.type
_entity.pdbx_description
1 polymer ?
#
loop_
_entity_poly.entity_id
_entity_poly.type
_entity_poly.pdbx_seq_one_letter_code
_entity_poly.pdbx_strand_id
1 'polypeptide(L)'
;MSSKKLTHFILGAMILGIISGYLVNRYGATSGFAVQYVEYISVLTDIFLRLIKMIIAPLVFSTLVVGIARMGDASAIGRVGLKTFGWFISMSMVSLLLGLFMVNLLDPGIGVNLPVPEVTASTGLDKGGFHVREFFQHIFPSSIFEAMSKNEILQIVVFAIFFGVAAGSFGQRAEEFVRNLDMLSHIMLKITTAVMKFAPVAVFAAVSSVIAENGLDILFTYGKFMASFYASILMLWLVIILISSLVLKKRAFHLVSMLRQPILLAFTTASSEAAYPMTLEQVERFGCKNKIASFVLPIGYSFNLDGSMMYCSFAAVFIAQVYGIDMPLSQQLIMLLVLMITSKGIAGVPRASLVVIAATLSQFNLPEAGVLLILGIDHFLDMARSATNVLGNGLATAVISKWEGELDPHGSHS
;
A
#
# COMPACT_ATOMS: atom_id res chain seq x y z
N MET A 1 -19.72 15.54 -6.09
CA MET A 1 -20.21 14.33 -6.82
C MET A 1 -20.55 13.30 -5.77
N SER A 2 -21.69 12.59 -5.81
CA SER A 2 -21.96 11.60 -4.77
C SER A 2 -20.95 10.44 -4.91
N SER A 3 -20.54 9.85 -3.79
CA SER A 3 -19.61 8.73 -3.68
C SER A 3 -19.94 7.58 -4.67
N LYS A 4 -21.22 7.23 -4.80
CA LYS A 4 -21.70 6.19 -5.75
C LYS A 4 -21.41 6.56 -7.21
N LYS A 5 -21.60 7.82 -7.62
CA LYS A 5 -21.34 8.27 -8.99
C LYS A 5 -19.84 8.17 -9.34
N LEU A 6 -18.95 8.56 -8.41
CA LEU A 6 -17.50 8.46 -8.64
C LEU A 6 -17.06 7.02 -8.89
N THR A 7 -17.57 6.05 -8.13
CA THR A 7 -17.27 4.62 -8.32
C THR A 7 -17.67 4.14 -9.71
N HIS A 8 -18.88 4.51 -10.19
CA HIS A 8 -19.32 4.10 -11.53
C HIS A 8 -18.45 4.73 -12.65
N PHE A 9 -18.04 6.00 -12.48
CA PHE A 9 -17.13 6.64 -13.43
C PHE A 9 -15.74 5.98 -13.45
N ILE A 10 -15.21 5.58 -12.29
CA ILE A 10 -13.93 4.86 -12.20
C ILE A 10 -14.04 3.49 -12.88
N LEU A 11 -15.10 2.72 -12.60
CA LEU A 11 -15.31 1.42 -13.26
C LEU A 11 -15.50 1.55 -14.77
N GLY A 12 -16.29 2.52 -15.22
CA GLY A 12 -16.44 2.81 -16.64
C GLY A 12 -15.11 3.20 -17.31
N ALA A 13 -14.35 4.06 -16.65
CA ALA A 13 -13.03 4.49 -17.12
C ALA A 13 -12.04 3.31 -17.20
N MET A 14 -12.07 2.40 -16.23
CA MET A 14 -11.26 1.18 -16.25
C MET A 14 -11.60 0.29 -17.44
N ILE A 15 -12.89 0.04 -17.70
CA ILE A 15 -13.33 -0.77 -18.85
C ILE A 15 -12.90 -0.12 -20.17
N LEU A 16 -13.13 1.20 -20.32
CA LEU A 16 -12.69 1.94 -21.50
C LEU A 16 -11.17 1.93 -21.65
N GLY A 17 -10.41 1.98 -20.54
CA GLY A 17 -8.96 1.87 -20.54
C GLY A 17 -8.48 0.51 -21.04
N ILE A 18 -9.11 -0.59 -20.62
CA ILE A 18 -8.78 -1.95 -21.11
C ILE A 18 -9.04 -2.02 -22.63
N ILE A 19 -10.20 -1.56 -23.09
CA ILE A 19 -10.55 -1.61 -24.53
C ILE A 19 -9.58 -0.77 -25.35
N SER A 20 -9.34 0.48 -24.93
CA SER A 20 -8.42 1.39 -25.61
C SER A 20 -6.99 0.83 -25.65
N GLY A 21 -6.47 0.39 -24.50
CA GLY A 21 -5.13 -0.20 -24.42
C GLY A 21 -4.98 -1.44 -25.30
N TYR A 22 -5.97 -2.32 -25.30
CA TYR A 22 -5.97 -3.51 -26.17
C TYR A 22 -5.95 -3.14 -27.67
N LEU A 23 -6.77 -2.17 -28.09
CA LEU A 23 -6.78 -1.72 -29.49
C LEU A 23 -5.43 -1.11 -29.89
N VAL A 24 -4.84 -0.29 -29.02
CA VAL A 24 -3.53 0.31 -29.26
C VAL A 24 -2.43 -0.76 -29.33
N ASN A 25 -2.43 -1.71 -28.43
CA ASN A 25 -1.46 -2.83 -28.45
C ASN A 25 -1.59 -3.65 -29.75
N ARG A 26 -2.83 -3.99 -30.14
CA ARG A 26 -3.08 -4.87 -31.29
C ARG A 26 -2.78 -4.20 -32.64
N TYR A 27 -3.14 -2.93 -32.79
CA TYR A 27 -3.06 -2.23 -34.09
C TYR A 27 -1.92 -1.19 -34.15
N GLY A 28 -1.38 -0.78 -33.01
CA GLY A 28 -0.32 0.23 -32.92
C GLY A 28 1.10 -0.33 -32.78
N ALA A 29 1.26 -1.65 -32.52
CA ALA A 29 2.54 -2.27 -32.26
C ALA A 29 3.55 -2.15 -33.41
N THR A 30 3.08 -2.23 -34.66
CA THR A 30 3.93 -2.19 -35.86
C THR A 30 4.33 -0.78 -36.31
N SER A 31 3.62 0.25 -35.84
CA SER A 31 3.79 1.64 -36.31
C SER A 31 4.56 2.53 -35.31
N GLY A 32 5.01 2.00 -34.18
CA GLY A 32 5.56 2.80 -33.08
C GLY A 32 4.51 3.67 -32.34
N PHE A 33 3.26 3.64 -32.80
CA PHE A 33 2.15 4.40 -32.21
C PHE A 33 1.88 3.99 -30.78
N ALA A 34 1.98 2.69 -30.46
CA ALA A 34 1.76 2.20 -29.09
C ALA A 34 2.72 2.84 -28.08
N VAL A 35 4.00 2.98 -28.42
CA VAL A 35 5.00 3.62 -27.56
C VAL A 35 4.67 5.09 -27.32
N GLN A 36 4.36 5.84 -28.39
CA GLN A 36 3.98 7.24 -28.27
C GLN A 36 2.67 7.40 -27.49
N TYR A 37 1.69 6.53 -27.72
CA TYR A 37 0.43 6.53 -26.96
C TYR A 37 0.68 6.35 -25.46
N VAL A 38 1.49 5.37 -25.07
CA VAL A 38 1.85 5.12 -23.66
C VAL A 38 2.54 6.34 -23.05
N GLU A 39 3.50 6.93 -23.76
CA GLU A 39 4.22 8.14 -23.32
C GLU A 39 3.27 9.30 -23.01
N TYR A 40 2.33 9.61 -23.93
CA TYR A 40 1.42 10.73 -23.74
C TYR A 40 0.29 10.45 -22.76
N ILE A 41 -0.28 9.25 -22.78
CA ILE A 41 -1.43 8.94 -21.93
C ILE A 41 -1.02 8.78 -20.46
N SER A 42 0.18 8.26 -20.18
CA SER A 42 0.71 8.11 -18.80
C SER A 42 0.88 9.45 -18.09
N VAL A 43 1.12 10.53 -18.82
CA VAL A 43 1.20 11.89 -18.26
C VAL A 43 -0.02 12.25 -17.42
N LEU A 44 -1.23 11.79 -17.82
CA LEU A 44 -2.46 12.05 -17.07
C LEU A 44 -2.45 11.32 -15.71
N THR A 45 -1.92 10.10 -15.67
CA THR A 45 -1.73 9.34 -14.43
C THR A 45 -0.70 10.02 -13.54
N ASP A 46 0.43 10.44 -14.11
CA ASP A 46 1.52 11.09 -13.38
C ASP A 46 1.05 12.42 -12.77
N ILE A 47 0.30 13.23 -13.52
CA ILE A 47 -0.30 14.46 -13.01
C ILE A 47 -1.20 14.16 -11.81
N PHE A 48 -2.08 13.17 -11.92
CA PHE A 48 -2.98 12.79 -10.84
C PHE A 48 -2.21 12.35 -9.59
N LEU A 49 -1.21 11.47 -9.76
CA LEU A 49 -0.38 11.00 -8.65
C LEU A 49 0.42 12.14 -8.00
N ARG A 50 0.94 13.08 -8.79
CA ARG A 50 1.59 14.30 -8.26
C ARG A 50 0.63 15.19 -7.48
N LEU A 51 -0.61 15.37 -7.98
CA LEU A 51 -1.65 16.13 -7.27
C LEU A 51 -2.04 15.46 -5.95
N ILE A 52 -2.08 14.13 -5.86
CA ILE A 52 -2.30 13.43 -4.61
C ILE A 52 -1.08 13.57 -3.68
N LYS A 53 0.14 13.30 -4.18
CA LYS A 53 1.37 13.38 -3.38
C LYS A 53 1.58 14.74 -2.72
N MET A 54 1.23 15.85 -3.39
CA MET A 54 1.36 17.18 -2.80
C MET A 54 0.45 17.41 -1.57
N ILE A 55 -0.61 16.60 -1.41
CA ILE A 55 -1.57 16.72 -0.31
C ILE A 55 -1.09 15.90 0.91
N ILE A 56 -0.42 14.78 0.69
CA ILE A 56 -0.15 13.76 1.71
C ILE A 56 0.67 14.35 2.86
N ALA A 57 1.83 14.95 2.57
CA ALA A 57 2.73 15.47 3.59
C ALA A 57 2.07 16.51 4.52
N PRO A 58 1.43 17.59 4.04
CA PRO A 58 0.77 18.55 4.89
C PRO A 58 -0.46 17.96 5.62
N LEU A 59 -1.20 17.03 4.99
CA LEU A 59 -2.33 16.35 5.61
C LEU A 59 -1.87 15.47 6.77
N VAL A 60 -0.89 14.58 6.55
CA VAL A 60 -0.34 13.70 7.60
C VAL A 60 0.20 14.51 8.77
N PHE A 61 1.02 15.53 8.48
CA PHE A 61 1.58 16.38 9.52
C PHE A 61 0.49 17.07 10.36
N SER A 62 -0.43 17.78 9.71
CA SER A 62 -1.45 18.56 10.42
C SER A 62 -2.42 17.66 11.22
N THR A 63 -2.92 16.58 10.62
CA THR A 63 -3.85 15.67 11.31
C THR A 63 -3.19 14.98 12.49
N LEU A 64 -1.94 14.54 12.34
CA LEU A 64 -1.23 13.82 13.41
C LEU A 64 -0.84 14.76 14.55
N VAL A 65 -0.31 15.96 14.27
CA VAL A 65 -0.01 16.95 15.32
C VAL A 65 -1.26 17.30 16.10
N VAL A 66 -2.39 17.58 15.44
CA VAL A 66 -3.68 17.87 16.09
C VAL A 66 -4.14 16.69 16.92
N GLY A 67 -4.08 15.46 16.36
CA GLY A 67 -4.48 14.24 17.07
C GLY A 67 -3.68 14.04 18.36
N ILE A 68 -2.35 14.19 18.30
CA ILE A 68 -1.46 14.00 19.44
C ILE A 68 -1.62 15.12 20.47
N ALA A 69 -1.66 16.38 20.05
CA ALA A 69 -1.85 17.51 20.97
C ALA A 69 -3.17 17.41 21.75
N ARG A 70 -4.22 16.85 21.15
CA ARG A 70 -5.52 16.60 21.79
C ARG A 70 -5.56 15.31 22.63
N MET A 71 -4.58 14.41 22.54
CA MET A 71 -4.51 13.23 23.42
C MET A 71 -4.14 13.61 24.86
N GLY A 72 -3.40 14.70 25.05
CA GLY A 72 -3.11 15.30 26.36
C GLY A 72 -2.15 14.53 27.26
N ASP A 73 -1.82 13.25 26.94
CA ASP A 73 -0.98 12.39 27.77
C ASP A 73 -0.05 11.53 26.91
N ALA A 74 1.27 11.62 27.21
CA ALA A 74 2.30 10.81 26.54
C ALA A 74 2.10 9.30 26.75
N SER A 75 1.50 8.89 27.89
CA SER A 75 1.20 7.49 28.16
C SER A 75 0.14 6.93 27.19
N ALA A 76 -0.83 7.73 26.80
CA ALA A 76 -1.85 7.36 25.81
C ALA A 76 -1.22 7.12 24.44
N ILE A 77 -0.28 7.97 24.01
CA ILE A 77 0.44 7.82 22.73
C ILE A 77 1.25 6.52 22.74
N GLY A 78 1.97 6.24 23.81
CA GLY A 78 2.75 5.00 23.97
C GLY A 78 1.85 3.74 23.91
N ARG A 79 0.71 3.77 24.58
CA ARG A 79 -0.26 2.67 24.58
C ARG A 79 -0.89 2.44 23.19
N VAL A 80 -1.33 3.50 22.50
CA VAL A 80 -1.84 3.42 21.12
C VAL A 80 -0.75 2.89 20.19
N GLY A 81 0.48 3.41 20.32
CA GLY A 81 1.62 2.97 19.53
C GLY A 81 1.90 1.47 19.72
N LEU A 82 1.98 0.99 20.95
CA LEU A 82 2.22 -0.42 21.24
C LEU A 82 1.14 -1.34 20.64
N LYS A 83 -0.13 -0.99 20.77
CA LYS A 83 -1.24 -1.74 20.17
C LYS A 83 -1.17 -1.72 18.65
N THR A 84 -0.84 -0.57 18.06
CA THR A 84 -0.70 -0.39 16.60
C THR A 84 0.43 -1.26 16.05
N PHE A 85 1.63 -1.17 16.61
CA PHE A 85 2.76 -1.98 16.17
C PHE A 85 2.53 -3.47 16.43
N GLY A 86 1.92 -3.82 17.57
CA GLY A 86 1.52 -5.20 17.86
C GLY A 86 0.59 -5.77 16.80
N TRP A 87 -0.43 -5.01 16.39
CA TRP A 87 -1.33 -5.40 15.30
C TRP A 87 -0.58 -5.53 13.98
N PHE A 88 0.22 -4.54 13.59
CA PHE A 88 0.94 -4.54 12.32
C PHE A 88 1.94 -5.70 12.19
N ILE A 89 2.69 -6.00 13.26
CA ILE A 89 3.60 -7.14 13.28
C ILE A 89 2.83 -8.46 13.15
N SER A 90 1.74 -8.60 13.90
CA SER A 90 0.91 -9.81 13.85
C SER A 90 0.30 -10.02 12.46
N MET A 91 -0.25 -8.97 11.85
CA MET A 91 -0.87 -9.05 10.53
C MET A 91 0.16 -9.25 9.41
N SER A 92 1.34 -8.62 9.51
CA SER A 92 2.44 -8.89 8.58
C SER A 92 2.90 -10.35 8.65
N MET A 93 2.97 -10.95 9.86
CA MET A 93 3.30 -12.36 10.02
C MET A 93 2.22 -13.26 9.41
N VAL A 94 0.94 -12.97 9.66
CA VAL A 94 -0.20 -13.69 9.06
C VAL A 94 -0.12 -13.61 7.53
N SER A 95 0.17 -12.44 6.97
CA SER A 95 0.28 -12.23 5.52
C SER A 95 1.43 -13.02 4.91
N LEU A 96 2.60 -13.01 5.53
CA LEU A 96 3.77 -13.79 5.11
C LEU A 96 3.50 -15.30 5.17
N LEU A 97 2.94 -15.78 6.28
CA LEU A 97 2.61 -17.20 6.46
C LEU A 97 1.55 -17.65 5.45
N LEU A 98 0.55 -16.82 5.19
CA LEU A 98 -0.48 -17.14 4.21
C LEU A 98 0.09 -17.18 2.80
N GLY A 99 0.99 -16.23 2.43
CA GLY A 99 1.67 -16.25 1.14
C GLY A 99 2.49 -17.54 0.95
N LEU A 100 3.23 -17.94 2.00
CA LEU A 100 3.98 -19.18 2.02
C LEU A 100 3.07 -20.43 1.88
N PHE A 101 1.98 -20.47 2.65
CA PHE A 101 1.02 -21.57 2.59
C PHE A 101 0.40 -21.70 1.19
N MET A 102 -0.05 -20.56 0.62
CA MET A 102 -0.75 -20.57 -0.65
C MET A 102 0.18 -20.91 -1.83
N VAL A 103 1.43 -20.47 -1.83
CA VAL A 103 2.37 -20.78 -2.91
C VAL A 103 2.76 -22.26 -2.91
N ASN A 104 2.90 -22.88 -1.75
CA ASN A 104 3.14 -24.33 -1.62
C ASN A 104 1.87 -25.17 -1.88
N LEU A 105 0.68 -24.62 -1.68
CA LEU A 105 -0.59 -25.31 -1.96
C LEU A 105 -0.93 -25.31 -3.46
N LEU A 106 -0.66 -24.19 -4.13
CA LEU A 106 -1.06 -23.98 -5.53
C LEU A 106 0.04 -24.27 -6.54
N ASP A 107 1.27 -24.41 -6.09
CA ASP A 107 2.47 -24.70 -6.89
C ASP A 107 2.53 -23.93 -8.23
N PRO A 108 2.45 -22.58 -8.19
CA PRO A 108 2.33 -21.79 -9.40
C PRO A 108 3.57 -21.85 -10.29
N GLY A 109 4.75 -22.19 -9.75
CA GLY A 109 6.02 -22.29 -10.48
C GLY A 109 6.28 -23.66 -11.09
N ILE A 110 5.54 -24.70 -10.67
CA ILE A 110 5.77 -26.06 -11.15
C ILE A 110 5.06 -26.26 -12.49
N GLY A 111 5.82 -26.75 -13.49
CA GLY A 111 5.30 -27.09 -14.82
C GLY A 111 4.91 -25.89 -15.69
N VAL A 112 5.46 -24.71 -15.42
CA VAL A 112 5.29 -23.52 -16.25
C VAL A 112 6.45 -23.38 -17.24
N ASN A 113 6.13 -23.17 -18.52
CA ASN A 113 7.11 -22.87 -19.56
C ASN A 113 7.35 -21.35 -19.64
N LEU A 114 7.98 -20.80 -18.61
CA LEU A 114 8.42 -19.40 -18.64
C LEU A 114 9.86 -19.32 -19.18
N PRO A 115 10.23 -18.24 -19.90
CA PRO A 115 11.61 -17.98 -20.27
C PRO A 115 12.41 -17.67 -19.00
N VAL A 116 13.12 -18.69 -18.48
CA VAL A 116 13.91 -18.56 -17.24
C VAL A 116 15.18 -17.77 -17.56
N PRO A 117 15.38 -16.59 -16.92
CA PRO A 117 16.60 -15.81 -17.11
C PRO A 117 17.84 -16.59 -16.67
N GLU A 118 18.98 -16.35 -17.34
CA GLU A 118 20.25 -16.88 -16.86
C GLU A 118 20.55 -16.38 -15.45
N VAL A 119 21.12 -17.24 -14.62
CA VAL A 119 21.41 -16.93 -13.19
C VAL A 119 22.28 -15.66 -13.03
N THR A 120 23.08 -15.35 -14.03
CA THR A 120 24.00 -14.19 -14.08
C THR A 120 23.34 -12.92 -14.64
N ALA A 121 22.09 -12.96 -15.10
CA ALA A 121 21.43 -11.81 -15.70
C ALA A 121 21.27 -10.68 -14.66
N SER A 122 21.64 -9.45 -15.07
CA SER A 122 21.49 -8.27 -14.21
C SER A 122 20.03 -7.88 -14.06
N THR A 123 19.58 -7.69 -12.83
CA THR A 123 18.20 -7.25 -12.53
C THR A 123 17.99 -5.76 -12.75
N GLY A 124 19.07 -4.96 -12.85
CA GLY A 124 18.97 -3.48 -12.91
C GLY A 124 18.36 -2.85 -11.65
N LEU A 125 18.08 -3.63 -10.60
CA LEU A 125 17.59 -3.11 -9.33
C LEU A 125 18.77 -2.65 -8.48
N ASP A 126 18.63 -1.49 -7.87
CA ASP A 126 19.62 -0.94 -6.95
C ASP A 126 19.67 -1.80 -5.69
N LYS A 127 20.77 -2.51 -5.50
CA LYS A 127 20.97 -3.45 -4.38
C LYS A 127 21.35 -2.70 -3.12
N GLY A 128 20.56 -1.76 -2.67
CA GLY A 128 20.71 -1.21 -1.32
C GLY A 128 20.56 -2.35 -0.31
N GLY A 129 21.68 -2.95 0.14
CA GLY A 129 21.63 -3.95 1.21
C GLY A 129 20.92 -3.36 2.41
N PHE A 130 20.01 -4.14 3.05
CA PHE A 130 19.36 -3.70 4.29
C PHE A 130 20.41 -3.50 5.37
N HIS A 131 20.80 -2.25 5.61
CA HIS A 131 21.66 -1.86 6.71
C HIS A 131 20.81 -1.39 7.88
N VAL A 132 20.77 -2.19 8.95
CA VAL A 132 20.01 -1.89 10.18
C VAL A 132 20.31 -0.47 10.69
N ARG A 133 21.59 -0.05 10.63
CA ARG A 133 22.00 1.31 11.02
C ARG A 133 21.33 2.38 10.17
N GLU A 134 21.34 2.22 8.86
CA GLU A 134 20.73 3.17 7.91
C GLU A 134 19.21 3.20 8.08
N PHE A 135 18.58 2.05 8.32
CA PHE A 135 17.14 1.99 8.63
C PHE A 135 16.78 2.84 9.84
N PHE A 136 17.50 2.68 10.97
CA PHE A 136 17.24 3.50 12.15
C PHE A 136 17.56 4.98 11.95
N GLN A 137 18.59 5.31 11.15
CA GLN A 137 18.89 6.70 10.80
C GLN A 137 17.78 7.31 9.92
N HIS A 138 17.23 6.55 8.97
CA HIS A 138 16.13 6.99 8.09
C HIS A 138 14.79 7.18 8.81
N ILE A 139 14.60 6.63 10.01
CA ILE A 139 13.40 6.89 10.82
C ILE A 139 13.35 8.36 11.28
N PHE A 140 14.49 8.96 11.60
CA PHE A 140 14.57 10.31 12.15
C PHE A 140 14.94 11.31 11.05
N PRO A 141 14.09 12.35 10.79
CA PRO A 141 14.39 13.34 9.78
C PRO A 141 15.55 14.24 10.20
N SER A 142 16.47 14.50 9.28
CA SER A 142 17.47 15.58 9.41
C SER A 142 16.82 16.95 9.21
N SER A 143 15.78 17.02 8.37
CA SER A 143 14.97 18.20 8.08
C SER A 143 13.53 17.79 7.78
N ILE A 144 12.57 18.42 8.48
CA ILE A 144 11.15 18.19 8.20
C ILE A 144 10.76 18.67 6.80
N PHE A 145 11.35 19.73 6.30
CA PHE A 145 11.05 20.25 4.97
C PHE A 145 11.54 19.30 3.88
N GLU A 146 12.70 18.67 4.08
CA GLU A 146 13.21 17.65 3.19
C GLU A 146 12.30 16.42 3.19
N ALA A 147 11.92 15.94 4.38
CA ALA A 147 10.99 14.81 4.54
C ALA A 147 9.65 15.10 3.85
N MET A 148 9.10 16.31 3.99
CA MET A 148 7.86 16.71 3.32
C MET A 148 8.02 16.79 1.80
N SER A 149 9.13 17.33 1.30
CA SER A 149 9.38 17.45 -0.15
C SER A 149 9.53 16.11 -0.85
N LYS A 150 10.10 15.12 -0.14
CA LYS A 150 10.27 13.75 -0.62
C LYS A 150 9.08 12.82 -0.29
N ASN A 151 8.08 13.31 0.46
CA ASN A 151 6.95 12.51 0.99
C ASN A 151 7.41 11.30 1.81
N GLU A 152 8.46 11.48 2.63
CA GLU A 152 8.97 10.46 3.57
C GLU A 152 8.02 10.35 4.77
N ILE A 153 6.92 9.59 4.59
CA ILE A 153 5.80 9.57 5.53
C ILE A 153 6.24 9.21 6.95
N LEU A 154 7.14 8.22 7.10
CA LEU A 154 7.64 7.79 8.40
C LEU A 154 8.39 8.92 9.13
N GLN A 155 9.23 9.65 8.43
CA GLN A 155 9.97 10.78 8.99
C GLN A 155 9.03 11.93 9.39
N ILE A 156 8.00 12.20 8.55
CA ILE A 156 6.95 13.18 8.87
C ILE A 156 6.21 12.78 10.14
N VAL A 157 5.85 11.51 10.27
CA VAL A 157 5.18 10.94 11.45
C VAL A 157 6.03 11.13 12.70
N VAL A 158 7.30 10.75 12.65
CA VAL A 158 8.21 10.88 13.82
C VAL A 158 8.32 12.35 14.25
N PHE A 159 8.56 13.26 13.31
CA PHE A 159 8.60 14.69 13.62
C PHE A 159 7.25 15.20 14.18
N ALA A 160 6.12 14.80 13.59
CA ALA A 160 4.81 15.20 14.04
C ALA A 160 4.48 14.69 15.47
N ILE A 161 5.01 13.52 15.86
CA ILE A 161 4.89 13.01 17.23
C ILE A 161 5.62 13.95 18.20
N PHE A 162 6.89 14.27 17.96
CA PHE A 162 7.65 15.20 18.80
C PHE A 162 6.97 16.57 18.86
N PHE A 163 6.57 17.09 17.71
CA PHE A 163 5.92 18.39 17.62
C PHE A 163 4.57 18.41 18.34
N GLY A 164 3.74 17.39 18.15
CA GLY A 164 2.43 17.27 18.79
C GLY A 164 2.51 17.13 20.31
N VAL A 165 3.48 16.36 20.81
CA VAL A 165 3.74 16.24 22.27
C VAL A 165 4.19 17.59 22.84
N ALA A 166 5.12 18.27 22.16
CA ALA A 166 5.58 19.59 22.58
C ALA A 166 4.42 20.60 22.56
N ALA A 167 3.65 20.65 21.47
CA ALA A 167 2.47 21.55 21.38
C ALA A 167 1.44 21.27 22.49
N GLY A 168 1.16 19.99 22.76
CA GLY A 168 0.25 19.59 23.84
C GLY A 168 0.72 20.03 25.23
N SER A 169 2.06 20.04 25.47
CA SER A 169 2.63 20.48 26.75
C SER A 169 2.45 21.98 27.05
N PHE A 170 2.25 22.82 26.03
CA PHE A 170 1.94 24.25 26.20
C PHE A 170 0.49 24.51 26.60
N GLY A 171 -0.39 23.50 26.55
CA GLY A 171 -1.80 23.62 26.93
C GLY A 171 -2.51 24.75 26.17
N GLN A 172 -3.22 25.62 26.90
CA GLN A 172 -4.00 26.71 26.31
C GLN A 172 -3.19 27.67 25.42
N ARG A 173 -1.90 27.84 25.66
CA ARG A 173 -1.05 28.72 24.83
C ARG A 173 -0.88 28.22 23.39
N ALA A 174 -0.93 26.91 23.17
CA ALA A 174 -0.83 26.33 21.83
C ALA A 174 -2.20 26.07 21.17
N GLU A 175 -3.32 26.28 21.89
CA GLU A 175 -4.66 25.92 21.40
C GLU A 175 -5.00 26.59 20.07
N GLU A 176 -4.68 27.87 19.92
CA GLU A 176 -4.93 28.60 18.67
C GLU A 176 -4.10 28.05 17.50
N PHE A 177 -2.84 27.70 17.75
CA PHE A 177 -1.97 27.08 16.75
C PHE A 177 -2.47 25.69 16.34
N VAL A 178 -2.87 24.85 17.30
CA VAL A 178 -3.46 23.52 17.04
C VAL A 178 -4.77 23.66 16.24
N ARG A 179 -5.59 24.66 16.53
CA ARG A 179 -6.81 24.96 15.75
C ARG A 179 -6.49 25.38 14.32
N ASN A 180 -5.43 26.15 14.09
CA ASN A 180 -4.99 26.53 12.75
C ASN A 180 -4.47 25.33 11.95
N LEU A 181 -3.77 24.39 12.58
CA LEU A 181 -3.39 23.12 11.96
C LEU A 181 -4.60 22.23 11.65
N ASP A 182 -5.62 22.22 12.51
CA ASP A 182 -6.88 21.52 12.26
C ASP A 182 -7.59 22.10 11.02
N MET A 183 -7.62 23.43 10.89
CA MET A 183 -8.12 24.09 9.69
C MET A 183 -7.30 23.70 8.43
N LEU A 184 -5.98 23.62 8.54
CA LEU A 184 -5.12 23.16 7.44
C LEU A 184 -5.50 21.75 6.99
N SER A 185 -5.73 20.82 7.91
CA SER A 185 -6.15 19.45 7.58
C SER A 185 -7.47 19.43 6.80
N HIS A 186 -8.45 20.22 7.22
CA HIS A 186 -9.73 20.36 6.53
C HIS A 186 -9.58 20.97 5.11
N ILE A 187 -8.67 21.96 4.95
CA ILE A 187 -8.33 22.51 3.63
C ILE A 187 -7.73 21.43 2.74
N MET A 188 -6.80 20.60 3.25
CA MET A 188 -6.19 19.50 2.49
C MET A 188 -7.24 18.47 2.06
N LEU A 189 -8.17 18.10 2.94
CA LEU A 189 -9.27 17.19 2.59
C LEU A 189 -10.21 17.79 1.52
N LYS A 190 -10.44 19.09 1.55
CA LYS A 190 -11.23 19.77 0.52
C LYS A 190 -10.51 19.80 -0.84
N ILE A 191 -9.19 20.01 -0.84
CA ILE A 191 -8.36 19.91 -2.05
C ILE A 191 -8.42 18.47 -2.58
N THR A 192 -8.29 17.46 -1.71
CA THR A 192 -8.45 16.05 -2.06
C THR A 192 -9.76 15.80 -2.80
N THR A 193 -10.87 16.31 -2.29
CA THR A 193 -12.19 16.16 -2.93
C THR A 193 -12.22 16.77 -4.34
N ALA A 194 -11.49 17.86 -4.57
CA ALA A 194 -11.37 18.47 -5.91
C ALA A 194 -10.50 17.61 -6.84
N VAL A 195 -9.34 17.15 -6.37
CA VAL A 195 -8.41 16.30 -7.12
C VAL A 195 -9.06 14.95 -7.48
N MET A 196 -9.85 14.37 -6.58
CA MET A 196 -10.56 13.11 -6.81
C MET A 196 -11.57 13.14 -7.96
N LYS A 197 -12.02 14.32 -8.40
CA LYS A 197 -12.85 14.42 -9.62
C LYS A 197 -12.07 14.05 -10.88
N PHE A 198 -10.74 14.15 -10.85
CA PHE A 198 -9.86 13.76 -11.95
C PHE A 198 -9.53 12.25 -11.95
N ALA A 199 -9.81 11.53 -10.86
CA ALA A 199 -9.48 10.10 -10.71
C ALA A 199 -9.98 9.22 -11.87
N PRO A 200 -11.21 9.36 -12.43
CA PRO A 200 -11.63 8.53 -13.58
C PRO A 200 -10.72 8.69 -14.80
N VAL A 201 -10.26 9.91 -15.08
CA VAL A 201 -9.36 10.18 -16.21
C VAL A 201 -8.00 9.52 -15.98
N ALA A 202 -7.46 9.64 -14.76
CA ALA A 202 -6.21 9.01 -14.39
C ALA A 202 -6.28 7.47 -14.43
N VAL A 203 -7.40 6.89 -13.98
CA VAL A 203 -7.63 5.44 -14.03
C VAL A 203 -7.73 4.94 -15.47
N PHE A 204 -8.45 5.66 -16.35
CA PHE A 204 -8.47 5.36 -17.78
C PHE A 204 -7.04 5.33 -18.34
N ALA A 205 -6.26 6.39 -18.06
CA ALA A 205 -4.91 6.53 -18.56
C ALA A 205 -3.97 5.42 -18.03
N ALA A 206 -4.00 5.14 -16.73
CA ALA A 206 -3.18 4.11 -16.11
C ALA A 206 -3.44 2.73 -16.69
N VAL A 207 -4.73 2.32 -16.74
CA VAL A 207 -5.12 0.99 -17.24
C VAL A 207 -4.84 0.88 -18.75
N SER A 208 -5.15 1.93 -19.50
CA SER A 208 -4.91 1.95 -20.95
C SER A 208 -3.42 1.87 -21.29
N SER A 209 -2.58 2.61 -20.56
CA SER A 209 -1.12 2.58 -20.72
C SER A 209 -0.55 1.18 -20.48
N VAL A 210 -0.92 0.55 -19.37
CA VAL A 210 -0.42 -0.79 -18.99
C VAL A 210 -0.82 -1.85 -19.99
N ILE A 211 -2.08 -1.84 -20.48
CA ILE A 211 -2.56 -2.80 -21.48
C ILE A 211 -1.95 -2.52 -22.85
N ALA A 212 -1.75 -1.24 -23.21
CA ALA A 212 -1.10 -0.87 -24.46
C ALA A 212 0.37 -1.34 -24.53
N GLU A 213 1.09 -1.24 -23.40
CA GLU A 213 2.48 -1.64 -23.28
C GLU A 213 2.65 -3.16 -23.27
N ASN A 214 1.90 -3.87 -22.42
CA ASN A 214 2.12 -5.28 -22.12
C ASN A 214 1.22 -6.22 -22.94
N GLY A 215 0.15 -5.73 -23.53
CA GLY A 215 -0.87 -6.55 -24.15
C GLY A 215 -1.68 -7.37 -23.13
N LEU A 216 -2.65 -8.13 -23.64
CA LEU A 216 -3.38 -9.10 -22.81
C LEU A 216 -2.74 -10.50 -22.85
N ASP A 217 -1.84 -10.77 -23.80
CA ASP A 217 -1.22 -12.08 -23.97
C ASP A 217 -0.31 -12.45 -22.78
N ILE A 218 0.28 -11.46 -22.13
CA ILE A 218 1.06 -11.65 -20.90
C ILE A 218 0.23 -12.27 -19.77
N LEU A 219 -1.07 -11.96 -19.72
CA LEU A 219 -1.98 -12.52 -18.72
C LEU A 219 -2.20 -14.02 -18.95
N PHE A 220 -2.16 -14.49 -20.19
CA PHE A 220 -2.26 -15.93 -20.48
C PHE A 220 -0.95 -16.65 -20.16
N THR A 221 0.19 -16.07 -20.53
CA THR A 221 1.53 -16.64 -20.25
C THR A 221 1.75 -16.82 -18.75
N TYR A 222 1.39 -15.82 -17.96
CA TYR A 222 1.51 -15.84 -16.49
C TYR A 222 0.20 -16.23 -15.77
N GLY A 223 -0.78 -16.75 -16.50
CA GLY A 223 -2.12 -16.97 -16.00
C GLY A 223 -2.18 -17.83 -14.74
N LYS A 224 -1.42 -18.92 -14.67
CA LYS A 224 -1.35 -19.78 -13.48
C LYS A 224 -0.81 -19.01 -12.27
N PHE A 225 0.29 -18.28 -12.43
CA PHE A 225 0.87 -17.47 -11.35
C PHE A 225 -0.08 -16.38 -10.89
N MET A 226 -0.63 -15.60 -11.83
CA MET A 226 -1.54 -14.51 -11.51
C MET A 226 -2.82 -15.01 -10.85
N ALA A 227 -3.44 -16.06 -11.38
CA ALA A 227 -4.65 -16.65 -10.77
C ALA A 227 -4.38 -17.15 -9.35
N SER A 228 -3.24 -17.83 -9.14
CA SER A 228 -2.82 -18.29 -7.81
C SER A 228 -2.58 -17.14 -6.84
N PHE A 229 -1.93 -16.06 -7.31
CA PHE A 229 -1.68 -14.88 -6.49
C PHE A 229 -2.98 -14.15 -6.13
N TYR A 230 -3.87 -13.93 -7.09
CA TYR A 230 -5.16 -13.28 -6.82
C TYR A 230 -6.06 -14.13 -5.91
N ALA A 231 -6.07 -15.46 -6.06
CA ALA A 231 -6.75 -16.37 -5.13
C ALA A 231 -6.17 -16.22 -3.70
N SER A 232 -4.85 -16.10 -3.59
CA SER A 232 -4.16 -15.89 -2.31
C SER A 232 -4.52 -14.53 -1.69
N ILE A 233 -4.62 -13.47 -2.50
CA ILE A 233 -5.10 -12.14 -2.06
C ILE A 233 -6.54 -12.23 -1.53
N LEU A 234 -7.44 -12.92 -2.22
CA LEU A 234 -8.82 -13.08 -1.74
C LEU A 234 -8.88 -13.86 -0.43
N MET A 235 -8.05 -14.89 -0.28
CA MET A 235 -7.91 -15.61 0.99
C MET A 235 -7.37 -14.70 2.10
N LEU A 236 -6.37 -13.86 1.79
CA LEU A 236 -5.84 -12.88 2.76
C LEU A 236 -6.92 -11.86 3.17
N TRP A 237 -7.72 -11.37 2.23
CA TRP A 237 -8.86 -10.50 2.55
C TRP A 237 -9.83 -11.18 3.51
N LEU A 238 -10.19 -12.44 3.24
CA LEU A 238 -11.05 -13.22 4.12
C LEU A 238 -10.45 -13.31 5.54
N VAL A 239 -9.16 -13.64 5.64
CA VAL A 239 -8.47 -13.77 6.93
C VAL A 239 -8.42 -12.44 7.68
N ILE A 240 -8.04 -11.34 7.01
CA ILE A 240 -8.00 -9.98 7.61
C ILE A 240 -9.39 -9.58 8.12
N ILE A 241 -10.44 -9.80 7.31
CA ILE A 241 -11.82 -9.46 7.70
C ILE A 241 -12.27 -10.32 8.86
N LEU A 242 -12.00 -11.63 8.86
CA LEU A 242 -12.35 -12.54 9.94
C LEU A 242 -11.66 -12.15 11.26
N ILE A 243 -10.34 -11.92 11.24
CA ILE A 243 -9.60 -11.50 12.43
C ILE A 243 -10.15 -10.17 12.95
N SER A 244 -10.36 -9.19 12.06
CA SER A 244 -10.95 -7.90 12.44
C SER A 244 -12.38 -8.03 12.97
N SER A 245 -13.15 -9.01 12.47
CA SER A 245 -14.52 -9.25 12.92
C SER A 245 -14.61 -9.83 14.34
N LEU A 246 -13.53 -10.47 14.84
CA LEU A 246 -13.47 -10.88 16.25
C LEU A 246 -13.57 -9.68 17.20
N VAL A 247 -13.03 -8.52 16.78
CA VAL A 247 -13.05 -7.28 17.56
C VAL A 247 -14.26 -6.41 17.19
N LEU A 248 -14.49 -6.18 15.89
CA LEU A 248 -15.50 -5.24 15.37
C LEU A 248 -16.87 -5.90 15.17
N LYS A 249 -16.97 -7.22 15.25
CA LYS A 249 -18.17 -8.01 14.96
C LYS A 249 -18.72 -7.66 13.55
N LYS A 250 -20.03 -7.57 13.39
CA LYS A 250 -20.68 -7.25 12.11
C LYS A 250 -20.27 -5.88 11.51
N ARG A 251 -19.73 -4.98 12.33
CA ARG A 251 -19.26 -3.66 11.85
C ARG A 251 -18.03 -3.76 10.93
N ALA A 252 -17.23 -4.85 11.02
CA ALA A 252 -16.13 -5.06 10.09
C ALA A 252 -16.60 -5.08 8.63
N PHE A 253 -17.67 -5.80 8.32
CA PHE A 253 -18.25 -5.87 6.98
C PHE A 253 -18.80 -4.52 6.50
N HIS A 254 -19.38 -3.74 7.43
CA HIS A 254 -19.84 -2.39 7.10
C HIS A 254 -18.65 -1.49 6.73
N LEU A 255 -17.55 -1.54 7.48
CA LEU A 255 -16.34 -0.78 7.17
C LEU A 255 -15.76 -1.17 5.81
N VAL A 256 -15.69 -2.46 5.49
CA VAL A 256 -15.25 -2.94 4.16
C VAL A 256 -16.11 -2.32 3.04
N SER A 257 -17.43 -2.26 3.24
CA SER A 257 -18.34 -1.60 2.30
C SER A 257 -18.06 -0.10 2.13
N MET A 258 -17.64 0.60 3.19
CA MET A 258 -17.25 2.01 3.13
C MET A 258 -15.90 2.19 2.43
N LEU A 259 -14.96 1.26 2.64
CA LEU A 259 -13.61 1.29 2.05
C LEU A 259 -13.59 0.91 0.56
N ARG A 260 -14.69 0.48 -0.05
CA ARG A 260 -14.72 0.06 -1.47
C ARG A 260 -14.16 1.08 -2.45
N GLN A 261 -14.35 2.39 -2.19
CA GLN A 261 -13.85 3.44 -3.08
C GLN A 261 -12.34 3.63 -2.96
N PRO A 262 -11.76 3.85 -1.75
CA PRO A 262 -10.31 3.90 -1.62
C PRO A 262 -9.63 2.60 -2.08
N ILE A 263 -10.24 1.43 -1.86
CA ILE A 263 -9.73 0.14 -2.36
C ILE A 263 -9.71 0.12 -3.89
N LEU A 264 -10.80 0.53 -4.55
CA LEU A 264 -10.87 0.59 -6.01
C LEU A 264 -9.86 1.58 -6.58
N LEU A 265 -9.68 2.73 -5.93
CA LEU A 265 -8.68 3.71 -6.34
C LEU A 265 -7.27 3.15 -6.23
N ALA A 266 -6.93 2.55 -5.10
CA ALA A 266 -5.62 1.93 -4.88
C ALA A 266 -5.36 0.79 -5.89
N PHE A 267 -6.37 -0.03 -6.19
CA PHE A 267 -6.29 -1.07 -7.19
C PHE A 267 -5.99 -0.50 -8.57
N THR A 268 -6.77 0.47 -9.03
CA THR A 268 -6.66 1.00 -10.40
C THR A 268 -5.42 1.86 -10.64
N THR A 269 -4.88 2.47 -9.60
CA THR A 269 -3.66 3.30 -9.67
C THR A 269 -2.40 2.56 -9.25
N ALA A 270 -2.52 1.31 -8.77
CA ALA A 270 -1.46 0.55 -8.13
C ALA A 270 -0.73 1.38 -7.03
N SER A 271 -1.48 2.20 -6.29
CA SER A 271 -0.95 3.09 -5.26
C SER A 271 -1.87 3.16 -4.04
N SER A 272 -1.45 2.54 -2.94
CA SER A 272 -2.17 2.66 -1.67
C SER A 272 -2.09 4.08 -1.11
N GLU A 273 -0.99 4.79 -1.33
CA GLU A 273 -0.79 6.17 -0.89
C GLU A 273 -1.82 7.12 -1.55
N ALA A 274 -2.13 6.92 -2.84
CA ALA A 274 -3.14 7.72 -3.53
C ALA A 274 -4.53 7.61 -2.86
N ALA A 275 -4.81 6.51 -2.18
CA ALA A 275 -6.07 6.29 -1.48
C ALA A 275 -6.06 6.82 -0.03
N TYR A 276 -4.91 7.26 0.50
CA TYR A 276 -4.77 7.66 1.91
C TYR A 276 -5.80 8.70 2.36
N PRO A 277 -5.96 9.86 1.69
CA PRO A 277 -6.88 10.89 2.16
C PRO A 277 -8.34 10.40 2.20
N MET A 278 -8.72 9.58 1.20
CA MET A 278 -10.05 9.00 1.13
C MET A 278 -10.25 7.92 2.20
N THR A 279 -9.21 7.13 2.50
CA THR A 279 -9.25 6.12 3.56
C THR A 279 -9.44 6.78 4.91
N LEU A 280 -8.71 7.86 5.18
CA LEU A 280 -8.84 8.65 6.41
C LEU A 280 -10.28 9.15 6.59
N GLU A 281 -10.86 9.76 5.57
CA GLU A 281 -12.24 10.23 5.59
C GLU A 281 -13.24 9.09 5.87
N GLN A 282 -13.05 7.91 5.27
CA GLN A 282 -13.98 6.79 5.47
C GLN A 282 -13.89 6.18 6.86
N VAL A 283 -12.69 6.05 7.45
CA VAL A 283 -12.57 5.53 8.83
C VAL A 283 -13.09 6.52 9.86
N GLU A 284 -12.94 7.82 9.63
CA GLU A 284 -13.53 8.85 10.49
C GLU A 284 -15.07 8.83 10.42
N ARG A 285 -15.65 8.75 9.22
CA ARG A 285 -17.10 8.58 9.02
C ARG A 285 -17.64 7.29 9.64
N PHE A 286 -16.82 6.22 9.68
CA PHE A 286 -17.17 4.97 10.36
C PHE A 286 -17.27 5.14 11.88
N GLY A 287 -16.67 6.20 12.42
CA GLY A 287 -16.69 6.55 13.84
C GLY A 287 -15.33 6.46 14.54
N CYS A 288 -14.23 6.24 13.82
CA CYS A 288 -12.90 6.34 14.39
C CYS A 288 -12.59 7.81 14.69
N LYS A 289 -12.23 8.12 15.94
CA LYS A 289 -11.84 9.50 16.26
C LYS A 289 -10.54 9.89 15.56
N ASN A 290 -10.46 11.12 15.09
CA ASN A 290 -9.33 11.67 14.33
C ASN A 290 -7.99 11.39 15.03
N LYS A 291 -7.88 11.55 16.36
CA LYS A 291 -6.65 11.31 17.13
C LYS A 291 -6.09 9.88 16.97
N ILE A 292 -6.93 8.87 16.72
CA ILE A 292 -6.49 7.50 16.47
C ILE A 292 -6.25 7.28 14.96
N ALA A 293 -7.20 7.72 14.12
CA ALA A 293 -7.10 7.53 12.68
C ALA A 293 -5.85 8.21 12.09
N SER A 294 -5.58 9.46 12.50
CA SER A 294 -4.41 10.23 12.05
C SER A 294 -3.07 9.67 12.56
N PHE A 295 -3.06 8.85 13.62
CA PHE A 295 -1.88 8.17 14.12
C PHE A 295 -1.68 6.82 13.42
N VAL A 296 -2.71 5.97 13.38
CA VAL A 296 -2.60 4.58 12.90
C VAL A 296 -2.39 4.52 11.38
N LEU A 297 -3.16 5.29 10.61
CA LEU A 297 -3.11 5.21 9.15
C LEU A 297 -1.73 5.57 8.57
N PRO A 298 -1.10 6.71 8.87
CA PRO A 298 0.20 7.05 8.28
C PRO A 298 1.28 6.04 8.61
N ILE A 299 1.31 5.54 9.86
CA ILE A 299 2.25 4.49 10.28
C ILE A 299 1.95 3.19 9.51
N GLY A 300 0.68 2.88 9.28
CA GLY A 300 0.25 1.69 8.53
C GLY A 300 0.79 1.67 7.09
N TYR A 301 0.86 2.80 6.42
CA TYR A 301 1.42 2.89 5.06
C TYR A 301 2.93 2.59 4.99
N SER A 302 3.62 2.58 6.13
CA SER A 302 5.03 2.18 6.21
C SER A 302 5.22 0.78 6.81
N PHE A 303 4.37 0.35 7.75
CA PHE A 303 4.58 -0.85 8.55
C PHE A 303 3.55 -1.96 8.36
N ASN A 304 2.36 -1.68 7.83
CA ASN A 304 1.28 -2.64 7.65
C ASN A 304 0.91 -2.80 6.17
N LEU A 305 1.85 -3.32 5.39
CA LEU A 305 1.70 -3.55 3.96
C LEU A 305 1.33 -5.02 3.71
N ASP A 306 0.15 -5.45 4.19
CA ASP A 306 -0.30 -6.85 4.19
C ASP A 306 -0.20 -7.52 2.82
N GLY A 307 -0.67 -6.84 1.76
CA GLY A 307 -0.59 -7.36 0.40
C GLY A 307 0.85 -7.50 -0.10
N SER A 308 1.72 -6.54 0.24
CA SER A 308 3.13 -6.59 -0.14
C SER A 308 3.89 -7.67 0.64
N MET A 309 3.56 -7.88 1.91
CA MET A 309 4.14 -8.95 2.72
C MET A 309 3.83 -10.33 2.14
N MET A 310 2.55 -10.59 1.85
CA MET A 310 2.13 -11.83 1.24
C MET A 310 2.84 -12.04 -0.12
N TYR A 311 2.94 -10.99 -0.93
CA TYR A 311 3.64 -11.06 -2.21
C TYR A 311 5.11 -11.43 -2.07
N CYS A 312 5.83 -10.87 -1.10
CA CYS A 312 7.25 -11.15 -0.93
C CYS A 312 7.51 -12.64 -0.65
N SER A 313 6.75 -13.27 0.24
CA SER A 313 6.88 -14.70 0.52
C SER A 313 6.42 -15.58 -0.66
N PHE A 314 5.29 -15.21 -1.28
CA PHE A 314 4.73 -15.92 -2.42
C PHE A 314 5.69 -15.91 -3.61
N ALA A 315 6.23 -14.75 -3.97
CA ALA A 315 7.11 -14.59 -5.12
C ALA A 315 8.48 -15.24 -4.91
N ALA A 316 9.05 -15.15 -3.71
CA ALA A 316 10.35 -15.78 -3.44
C ALA A 316 10.30 -17.30 -3.60
N VAL A 317 9.26 -17.96 -3.08
CA VAL A 317 9.08 -19.41 -3.25
C VAL A 317 8.69 -19.77 -4.69
N PHE A 318 7.84 -18.95 -5.35
CA PHE A 318 7.53 -19.14 -6.77
C PHE A 318 8.82 -19.16 -7.63
N ILE A 319 9.73 -18.23 -7.40
CA ILE A 319 11.01 -18.19 -8.11
C ILE A 319 11.81 -19.47 -7.86
N ALA A 320 11.90 -19.94 -6.61
CA ALA A 320 12.55 -21.21 -6.29
C ALA A 320 11.91 -22.39 -7.06
N GLN A 321 10.58 -22.45 -7.11
CA GLN A 321 9.84 -23.48 -7.87
C GLN A 321 10.16 -23.44 -9.36
N VAL A 322 10.21 -22.25 -9.98
CA VAL A 322 10.53 -22.11 -11.43
C VAL A 322 11.95 -22.57 -11.76
N TYR A 323 12.92 -22.31 -10.87
CA TYR A 323 14.31 -22.78 -11.03
C TYR A 323 14.51 -24.24 -10.60
N GLY A 324 13.45 -24.93 -10.15
CA GLY A 324 13.54 -26.31 -9.68
C GLY A 324 14.38 -26.48 -8.41
N ILE A 325 14.50 -25.41 -7.60
CA ILE A 325 15.26 -25.42 -6.35
C ILE A 325 14.31 -25.83 -5.22
N ASP A 326 14.57 -26.98 -4.61
CA ASP A 326 13.81 -27.46 -3.46
C ASP A 326 14.21 -26.68 -2.19
N MET A 327 13.26 -26.00 -1.59
CA MET A 327 13.44 -25.29 -0.32
C MET A 327 12.69 -26.04 0.80
N PRO A 328 13.41 -26.66 1.74
CA PRO A 328 12.76 -27.29 2.89
C PRO A 328 11.99 -26.26 3.72
N LEU A 329 10.90 -26.68 4.35
CA LEU A 329 10.00 -25.79 5.11
C LEU A 329 10.74 -24.97 6.19
N SER A 330 11.76 -25.57 6.82
CA SER A 330 12.59 -24.86 7.80
C SER A 330 13.30 -23.66 7.20
N GLN A 331 13.84 -23.78 6.00
CA GLN A 331 14.48 -22.66 5.27
C GLN A 331 13.46 -21.62 4.85
N GLN A 332 12.29 -22.05 4.37
CA GLN A 332 11.19 -21.14 4.05
C GLN A 332 10.75 -20.32 5.28
N LEU A 333 10.62 -20.94 6.46
CA LEU A 333 10.26 -20.24 7.70
C LEU A 333 11.33 -19.22 8.14
N ILE A 334 12.62 -19.56 8.00
CA ILE A 334 13.72 -18.61 8.26
C ILE A 334 13.63 -17.43 7.28
N MET A 335 13.32 -17.69 6.02
CA MET A 335 13.12 -16.66 5.01
C MET A 335 11.99 -15.69 5.39
N LEU A 336 10.88 -16.17 5.99
CA LEU A 336 9.82 -15.27 6.47
C LEU A 336 10.31 -14.32 7.56
N LEU A 337 11.15 -14.79 8.48
CA LEU A 337 11.71 -13.92 9.52
C LEU A 337 12.62 -12.84 8.92
N VAL A 338 13.42 -13.19 7.92
CA VAL A 338 14.23 -12.23 7.19
C VAL A 338 13.35 -11.22 6.45
N LEU A 339 12.34 -11.68 5.72
CA LEU A 339 11.36 -10.82 5.04
C LEU A 339 10.64 -9.88 5.99
N MET A 340 10.29 -10.35 7.21
CA MET A 340 9.64 -9.52 8.22
C MET A 340 10.49 -8.31 8.60
N ILE A 341 11.80 -8.48 8.68
CA ILE A 341 12.74 -7.42 9.06
C ILE A 341 13.08 -6.54 7.84
N THR A 342 13.49 -7.14 6.74
CA THR A 342 13.98 -6.43 5.55
C THR A 342 12.90 -5.59 4.88
N SER A 343 11.65 -6.05 4.91
CA SER A 343 10.51 -5.33 4.32
C SER A 343 10.20 -3.99 4.99
N LYS A 344 10.60 -3.80 6.25
CA LYS A 344 10.32 -2.56 6.98
C LYS A 344 11.30 -1.43 6.63
N GLY A 345 12.41 -1.73 5.98
CA GLY A 345 13.47 -0.76 5.64
C GLY A 345 13.37 -0.12 4.26
N ILE A 346 12.41 -0.52 3.44
CA ILE A 346 12.37 -0.14 2.01
C ILE A 346 11.10 0.67 1.66
N ALA A 347 10.43 1.22 2.65
CA ALA A 347 9.28 2.11 2.44
C ALA A 347 9.70 3.36 1.62
N GLY A 348 8.94 3.69 0.56
CA GLY A 348 9.19 4.87 -0.27
C GLY A 348 10.03 4.64 -1.54
N VAL A 349 10.57 3.44 -1.74
CA VAL A 349 11.31 3.11 -2.97
C VAL A 349 10.35 2.58 -4.04
N PRO A 350 10.41 3.07 -5.29
CA PRO A 350 9.65 2.47 -6.39
C PRO A 350 9.93 0.97 -6.53
N ARG A 351 8.88 0.16 -6.68
CA ARG A 351 8.99 -1.31 -6.76
C ARG A 351 9.67 -1.95 -5.54
N ALA A 352 9.51 -1.36 -4.36
CA ALA A 352 10.15 -1.78 -3.11
C ALA A 352 10.05 -3.29 -2.84
N SER A 353 8.90 -3.90 -3.11
CA SER A 353 8.72 -5.35 -2.92
C SER A 353 9.67 -6.19 -3.77
N LEU A 354 9.98 -5.78 -5.03
CA LEU A 354 10.92 -6.50 -5.88
C LEU A 354 12.36 -6.40 -5.37
N VAL A 355 12.74 -5.25 -4.80
CA VAL A 355 14.05 -5.06 -4.15
C VAL A 355 14.19 -5.96 -2.92
N VAL A 356 13.13 -6.04 -2.09
CA VAL A 356 13.08 -6.95 -0.93
C VAL A 356 13.22 -8.41 -1.36
N ILE A 357 12.48 -8.80 -2.40
CA ILE A 357 12.54 -10.16 -2.95
C ILE A 357 13.96 -10.45 -3.45
N ALA A 358 14.56 -9.57 -4.28
CA ALA A 358 15.92 -9.75 -4.79
C ALA A 358 16.95 -9.91 -3.67
N ALA A 359 16.93 -9.04 -2.67
CA ALA A 359 17.82 -9.13 -1.51
C ALA A 359 17.63 -10.42 -0.71
N THR A 360 16.38 -10.88 -0.58
CA THR A 360 16.07 -12.13 0.10
C THR A 360 16.56 -13.33 -0.70
N LEU A 361 16.34 -13.38 -2.02
CA LEU A 361 16.83 -14.45 -2.88
C LEU A 361 18.34 -14.63 -2.75
N SER A 362 19.09 -13.52 -2.75
CA SER A 362 20.54 -13.51 -2.57
C SER A 362 20.98 -14.16 -1.24
N GLN A 363 20.29 -13.84 -0.14
CA GLN A 363 20.61 -14.39 1.19
C GLN A 363 20.37 -15.90 1.29
N PHE A 364 19.47 -16.43 0.47
CA PHE A 364 19.12 -17.86 0.47
C PHE A 364 19.76 -18.63 -0.71
N ASN A 365 20.76 -18.03 -1.38
CA ASN A 365 21.45 -18.60 -2.56
C ASN A 365 20.47 -18.97 -3.69
N LEU A 366 19.38 -18.21 -3.83
CA LEU A 366 18.45 -18.32 -4.94
C LEU A 366 18.82 -17.33 -6.05
N PRO A 367 18.55 -17.66 -7.34
CA PRO A 367 18.88 -16.78 -8.44
C PRO A 367 18.13 -15.44 -8.37
N GLU A 368 18.84 -14.34 -8.13
CA GLU A 368 18.26 -13.00 -8.11
C GLU A 368 17.62 -12.64 -9.46
N ALA A 369 18.21 -13.14 -10.57
CA ALA A 369 17.65 -12.98 -11.91
C ALA A 369 16.20 -13.45 -12.03
N GLY A 370 15.74 -14.33 -11.13
CA GLY A 370 14.34 -14.77 -11.06
C GLY A 370 13.34 -13.62 -10.83
N VAL A 371 13.77 -12.48 -10.30
CA VAL A 371 12.91 -11.29 -10.18
C VAL A 371 12.47 -10.77 -11.54
N LEU A 372 13.27 -10.98 -12.60
CA LEU A 372 12.91 -10.60 -13.97
C LEU A 372 11.67 -11.33 -14.47
N LEU A 373 11.41 -12.55 -13.98
CA LEU A 373 10.19 -13.31 -14.31
C LEU A 373 8.91 -12.56 -13.92
N ILE A 374 8.92 -11.89 -12.77
CA ILE A 374 7.75 -11.22 -12.23
C ILE A 374 7.73 -9.71 -12.56
N LEU A 375 8.85 -9.16 -13.03
CA LEU A 375 8.98 -7.72 -13.33
C LEU A 375 7.98 -7.26 -14.39
N GLY A 376 7.75 -8.05 -15.43
CA GLY A 376 6.83 -7.72 -16.52
C GLY A 376 5.34 -7.69 -16.11
N ILE A 377 4.98 -8.41 -15.06
CA ILE A 377 3.60 -8.47 -14.54
C ILE A 377 3.42 -7.75 -13.21
N ASP A 378 4.50 -7.19 -12.65
CA ASP A 378 4.50 -6.59 -11.31
C ASP A 378 3.42 -5.53 -11.12
N HIS A 379 3.13 -4.76 -12.16
CA HIS A 379 2.07 -3.74 -12.09
C HIS A 379 0.69 -4.34 -11.78
N PHE A 380 0.33 -5.46 -12.43
CA PHE A 380 -0.94 -6.14 -12.14
C PHE A 380 -0.98 -6.72 -10.74
N LEU A 381 0.17 -7.19 -10.23
CA LEU A 381 0.28 -7.70 -8.88
C LEU A 381 0.21 -6.55 -7.87
N ASP A 382 0.77 -5.39 -8.19
CA ASP A 382 0.76 -4.20 -7.35
C ASP A 382 -0.63 -3.59 -7.19
N MET A 383 -1.47 -3.69 -8.21
CA MET A 383 -2.89 -3.33 -8.13
C MET A 383 -3.57 -4.06 -6.95
N ALA A 384 -3.40 -5.37 -6.87
CA ALA A 384 -4.01 -6.19 -5.81
C ALA A 384 -3.34 -5.96 -4.44
N ARG A 385 -2.02 -5.79 -4.40
CA ARG A 385 -1.26 -5.46 -3.17
C ARG A 385 -1.72 -4.13 -2.58
N SER A 386 -1.79 -3.09 -3.41
CA SER A 386 -2.20 -1.75 -3.00
C SER A 386 -3.62 -1.72 -2.45
N ALA A 387 -4.55 -2.42 -3.09
CA ALA A 387 -5.92 -2.58 -2.61
C ALA A 387 -5.97 -3.28 -1.24
N THR A 388 -5.16 -4.33 -1.06
CA THR A 388 -5.06 -5.09 0.19
C THR A 388 -4.48 -4.25 1.33
N ASN A 389 -3.45 -3.45 1.05
CA ASN A 389 -2.86 -2.55 2.03
C ASN A 389 -3.87 -1.51 2.55
N VAL A 390 -4.72 -0.98 1.66
CA VAL A 390 -5.80 -0.05 2.05
C VAL A 390 -6.84 -0.74 2.93
N LEU A 391 -7.25 -1.96 2.58
CA LEU A 391 -8.17 -2.76 3.39
C LEU A 391 -7.61 -3.03 4.78
N GLY A 392 -6.38 -3.54 4.86
CA GLY A 392 -5.68 -3.86 6.11
C GLY A 392 -5.54 -2.65 7.01
N ASN A 393 -5.08 -1.51 6.46
CA ASN A 393 -4.89 -0.28 7.22
C ASN A 393 -6.22 0.32 7.73
N GLY A 394 -7.27 0.29 6.92
CA GLY A 394 -8.59 0.74 7.34
C GLY A 394 -9.17 -0.10 8.48
N LEU A 395 -9.07 -1.44 8.38
CA LEU A 395 -9.53 -2.34 9.43
C LEU A 395 -8.66 -2.24 10.70
N ALA A 396 -7.34 -2.13 10.56
CA ALA A 396 -6.43 -1.90 11.69
C ALA A 396 -6.82 -0.65 12.47
N THR A 397 -7.07 0.46 11.78
CA THR A 397 -7.48 1.73 12.39
C THR A 397 -8.75 1.57 13.22
N ALA A 398 -9.76 0.87 12.70
CA ALA A 398 -11.00 0.64 13.42
C ALA A 398 -10.82 -0.31 14.62
N VAL A 399 -9.99 -1.35 14.50
CA VAL A 399 -9.66 -2.27 15.60
C VAL A 399 -8.96 -1.52 16.73
N ILE A 400 -7.94 -0.72 16.41
CA ILE A 400 -7.21 0.07 17.42
C ILE A 400 -8.14 1.10 18.07
N SER A 401 -8.99 1.80 17.28
CA SER A 401 -10.01 2.71 17.80
C SER A 401 -10.95 2.00 18.78
N LYS A 402 -11.35 0.76 18.49
CA LYS A 402 -12.18 -0.04 19.39
C LYS A 402 -11.46 -0.42 20.67
N TRP A 403 -10.18 -0.83 20.59
CA TRP A 403 -9.37 -1.18 21.76
C TRP A 403 -9.06 0.01 22.68
N GLU A 404 -9.06 1.22 22.11
CA GLU A 404 -8.88 2.46 22.88
C GLU A 404 -10.20 3.04 23.42
N GLY A 405 -11.35 2.48 23.06
CA GLY A 405 -12.66 3.04 23.42
C GLY A 405 -13.02 4.30 22.64
N GLU A 406 -12.32 4.56 21.53
CA GLU A 406 -12.44 5.77 20.70
C GLU A 406 -13.14 5.48 19.35
N LEU A 407 -14.01 4.47 19.35
CA LEU A 407 -14.87 4.11 18.22
C LEU A 407 -16.32 4.43 18.55
N ASP A 408 -16.89 5.43 17.91
CA ASP A 408 -18.29 5.81 18.11
C ASP A 408 -19.26 4.70 17.66
N PRO A 409 -20.26 4.33 18.47
CA PRO A 409 -21.20 3.26 18.15
C PRO A 409 -22.04 3.53 16.91
N HIS A 410 -22.36 4.79 16.63
CA HIS A 410 -23.30 5.21 15.59
C HIS A 410 -22.66 5.82 14.34
N GLY A 411 -21.31 5.96 14.32
CA GLY A 411 -20.61 6.72 13.29
C GLY A 411 -20.76 8.24 13.48
N SER A 412 -19.85 9.02 12.94
CA SER A 412 -20.01 10.49 12.93
C SER A 412 -21.01 10.88 11.83
N HIS A 413 -22.19 11.33 12.20
CA HIS A 413 -23.10 12.07 11.33
C HIS A 413 -22.60 13.53 11.22
N SER A 414 -21.53 13.78 10.45
CA SER A 414 -21.12 15.12 10.06
C SER A 414 -20.95 15.22 8.56
#